data_926fb3ea19aeff3185007c925fabf426
#
_entry.id   926fb3ea19aeff3185007c925fabf426
#
_cell.length_a   1.000
_cell.length_b   1.000
_cell.length_c   1.000
_cell.angle_alpha   90.00
_cell.angle_beta   90.00
_cell.angle_gamma   90.00
#
_symmetry.space_group_name_H-M   'P 1'
#
loop_
_entity.id
_entity.type
_entity.pdbx_description
1 polymer ?
#
loop_
_entity_poly.entity_id
_entity_poly.type
_entity_poly.pdbx_seq_one_letter_code
_entity_poly.pdbx_strand_id
1 'polypeptide(L)'
;GGKLEFGKIAVKPGKPSWFGRLGDTAFLGLPGNPVSSLVMARLLLRPALAVLCGRPETLEFTAAIAGEDLPDNGMRENFVRARIDRQTGRVHPLGNQDSSALSALVRADALIRREVEAPAAKTGDAIEILPL
;
A
#
# COMPACT_ATOMS: atom_id res chain seq x y z
N GLY A 1 6.81 -22.80 21.60
CA GLY A 1 5.62 -22.19 21.02
C GLY A 1 5.97 -21.04 20.09
N GLY A 2 5.01 -20.65 19.25
CA GLY A 2 5.20 -19.51 18.36
C GLY A 2 5.05 -18.17 19.08
N LYS A 3 5.74 -17.14 18.59
CA LYS A 3 5.63 -15.78 19.08
C LYS A 3 5.00 -14.91 18.01
N LEU A 4 3.86 -14.28 18.33
CA LEU A 4 3.23 -13.28 17.47
C LEU A 4 3.88 -11.91 17.75
N GLU A 5 4.49 -11.30 16.75
CA GLU A 5 5.11 -9.98 16.88
C GLU A 5 4.10 -8.86 16.65
N PHE A 6 3.22 -9.00 15.63
CA PHE A 6 2.04 -8.17 15.47
C PHE A 6 0.90 -8.94 14.82
N GLY A 7 -0.34 -8.65 15.22
CA GLY A 7 -1.54 -9.37 14.76
C GLY A 7 -2.50 -8.54 13.92
N LYS A 8 -2.31 -7.24 13.86
CA LYS A 8 -3.11 -6.29 13.05
C LYS A 8 -2.30 -5.03 12.80
N ILE A 9 -2.55 -4.38 11.67
CA ILE A 9 -1.90 -3.11 11.32
C ILE A 9 -2.94 -2.05 10.95
N ALA A 10 -2.62 -0.80 11.20
CA ALA A 10 -3.50 0.33 10.91
C ALA A 10 -3.35 0.79 9.45
N VAL A 11 -3.50 -0.14 8.49
CA VAL A 11 -3.35 0.09 7.05
C VAL A 11 -4.63 -0.30 6.31
N LYS A 12 -4.91 0.37 5.22
CA LYS A 12 -6.02 0.09 4.29
C LYS A 12 -5.49 0.12 2.83
N PRO A 13 -5.75 -0.94 2.05
CA PRO A 13 -6.23 -2.26 2.46
C PRO A 13 -5.14 -3.02 3.21
N GLY A 14 -5.49 -3.95 4.12
CA GLY A 14 -4.49 -4.83 4.71
C GLY A 14 -4.52 -5.02 6.23
N LYS A 15 -5.51 -4.43 6.93
CA LYS A 15 -5.64 -4.52 8.40
C LYS A 15 -5.38 -5.91 9.01
N PRO A 16 -5.84 -7.05 8.44
CA PRO A 16 -5.65 -8.37 9.02
C PRO A 16 -4.27 -9.00 8.78
N SER A 17 -3.28 -8.23 8.33
CA SER A 17 -1.90 -8.73 8.20
C SER A 17 -1.27 -8.96 9.56
N TRP A 18 -0.48 -10.01 9.68
CA TRP A 18 0.22 -10.38 10.92
C TRP A 18 1.61 -10.96 10.64
N PHE A 19 2.47 -10.88 11.61
CA PHE A 19 3.82 -11.45 11.56
C PHE A 19 4.14 -12.15 12.87
N GLY A 20 4.83 -13.28 12.78
CA GLY A 20 5.25 -14.06 13.91
C GLY A 20 6.42 -14.97 13.62
N ARG A 21 6.87 -15.68 14.65
CA ARG A 21 7.99 -16.63 14.60
C ARG A 21 7.64 -17.94 15.30
N LEU A 22 8.16 -19.03 14.75
CA LEU A 22 8.18 -20.34 15.40
C LEU A 22 9.62 -20.87 15.28
N GLY A 23 10.36 -20.82 16.40
CA GLY A 23 11.81 -21.01 16.36
C GLY A 23 12.47 -20.00 15.42
N ASP A 24 13.30 -20.47 14.51
CA ASP A 24 13.99 -19.62 13.51
C ASP A 24 13.14 -19.32 12.26
N THR A 25 11.94 -19.90 12.16
CA THR A 25 11.06 -19.70 11.01
C THR A 25 10.18 -18.47 11.19
N ALA A 26 10.23 -17.55 10.24
CA ALA A 26 9.36 -16.38 10.20
C ALA A 26 8.08 -16.70 9.41
N PHE A 27 6.95 -16.20 9.89
CA PHE A 27 5.63 -16.31 9.25
C PHE A 27 5.05 -14.92 9.02
N LEU A 28 4.67 -14.63 7.78
CA LEU A 28 3.94 -13.43 7.42
C LEU A 28 2.55 -13.83 6.90
N GLY A 29 1.51 -13.46 7.63
CA GLY A 29 0.12 -13.66 7.23
C GLY A 29 -0.39 -12.47 6.43
N LEU A 30 -0.84 -12.73 5.21
CA LEU A 30 -1.46 -11.74 4.34
C LEU A 30 -2.98 -11.86 4.36
N PRO A 31 -3.73 -10.78 4.05
CA PRO A 31 -5.18 -10.84 3.96
C PRO A 31 -5.66 -11.86 2.94
N GLY A 32 -6.81 -12.50 3.18
CA GLY A 32 -7.43 -13.42 2.22
C GLY A 32 -8.02 -12.74 0.97
N ASN A 33 -8.27 -11.43 1.04
CA ASN A 33 -8.74 -10.69 -0.13
C ASN A 33 -7.57 -10.46 -1.12
N PRO A 34 -7.70 -10.82 -2.42
CA PRO A 34 -6.61 -10.79 -3.38
C PRO A 34 -5.93 -9.43 -3.54
N VAL A 35 -6.71 -8.36 -3.63
CA VAL A 35 -6.18 -7.00 -3.77
C VAL A 35 -5.41 -6.58 -2.53
N SER A 36 -5.99 -6.82 -1.35
CA SER A 36 -5.33 -6.53 -0.08
C SER A 36 -4.04 -7.34 0.07
N SER A 37 -4.07 -8.61 -0.34
CA SER A 37 -2.90 -9.49 -0.30
C SER A 37 -1.76 -8.97 -1.18
N LEU A 38 -2.06 -8.54 -2.41
CA LEU A 38 -1.05 -8.00 -3.32
C LEU A 38 -0.48 -6.66 -2.85
N VAL A 39 -1.32 -5.76 -2.33
CA VAL A 39 -0.85 -4.50 -1.73
C VAL A 39 0.06 -4.79 -0.53
N MET A 40 -0.34 -5.70 0.35
CA MET A 40 0.47 -6.06 1.52
C MET A 40 1.73 -6.85 1.15
N ALA A 41 1.71 -7.63 0.08
CA ALA A 41 2.92 -8.26 -0.45
C ALA A 41 3.93 -7.20 -0.93
N ARG A 42 3.47 -6.13 -1.60
CA ARG A 42 4.32 -5.01 -1.99
C ARG A 42 4.90 -4.26 -0.79
N LEU A 43 4.10 -4.06 0.27
CA LEU A 43 4.47 -3.27 1.44
C LEU A 43 5.29 -4.04 2.48
N LEU A 44 5.04 -5.35 2.66
CA LEU A 44 5.64 -6.15 3.73
C LEU A 44 6.47 -7.32 3.21
N LEU A 45 5.92 -8.14 2.30
CA LEU A 45 6.59 -9.37 1.88
C LEU A 45 7.85 -9.07 1.06
N ARG A 46 7.76 -8.16 0.10
CA ARG A 46 8.90 -7.80 -0.75
C ARG A 46 10.09 -7.24 0.05
N PRO A 47 9.92 -6.26 0.96
CA PRO A 47 11.00 -5.81 1.84
C PRO A 47 11.54 -6.91 2.75
N ALA A 48 10.67 -7.76 3.30
CA ALA A 48 11.10 -8.87 4.16
C ALA A 48 11.98 -9.87 3.39
N LEU A 49 11.60 -10.22 2.17
CA LEU A 49 12.40 -11.10 1.32
C LEU A 49 13.73 -10.46 0.92
N ALA A 50 13.75 -9.16 0.65
CA ALA A 50 14.97 -8.43 0.32
C ALA A 50 15.97 -8.50 1.47
N VAL A 51 15.52 -8.26 2.70
CA VAL A 51 16.35 -8.39 3.91
C VAL A 51 16.88 -9.82 4.08
N LEU A 52 16.04 -10.83 3.91
CA LEU A 52 16.45 -12.23 3.98
C LEU A 52 17.49 -12.61 2.92
N CYS A 53 17.44 -11.96 1.76
CA CYS A 53 18.41 -12.14 0.69
C CYS A 53 19.67 -11.26 0.82
N GLY A 54 19.84 -10.57 1.95
CA GLY A 54 20.96 -9.65 2.17
C GLY A 54 20.90 -8.37 1.33
N ARG A 55 19.74 -8.03 0.79
CA ARG A 55 19.48 -6.81 0.01
C ARG A 55 18.53 -5.90 0.79
N PRO A 56 19.03 -4.89 1.50
CA PRO A 56 18.15 -3.94 2.15
C PRO A 56 17.32 -3.21 1.08
N GLU A 57 16.04 -3.51 1.01
CA GLU A 57 15.09 -2.80 0.15
C GLU A 57 14.21 -1.92 1.04
N THR A 58 14.34 -0.62 0.84
CA THR A 58 13.40 0.36 1.39
C THR A 58 12.24 0.56 0.44
N LEU A 59 11.06 0.84 0.97
CA LEU A 59 9.94 1.29 0.16
C LEU A 59 10.27 2.71 -0.35
N GLU A 60 10.47 2.82 -1.66
CA GLU A 60 10.78 4.12 -2.28
C GLU A 60 9.49 4.84 -2.63
N PHE A 61 9.09 5.73 -1.72
CA PHE A 61 8.03 6.68 -1.99
C PHE A 61 8.58 7.84 -2.82
N THR A 62 7.84 8.25 -3.82
CA THR A 62 8.19 9.36 -4.71
C THR A 62 7.11 10.45 -4.67
N ALA A 63 7.54 11.70 -4.81
CA ALA A 63 6.61 12.81 -4.93
C ALA A 63 5.92 12.78 -6.30
N ALA A 64 4.62 13.10 -6.31
CA ALA A 64 3.81 13.19 -7.51
C ALA A 64 2.77 14.31 -7.35
N ILE A 65 2.04 14.61 -8.42
CA ILE A 65 1.00 15.65 -8.41
C ILE A 65 -0.38 14.99 -8.52
N ALA A 66 -1.29 15.38 -7.64
CA ALA A 66 -2.67 14.91 -7.68
C ALA A 66 -3.37 15.36 -8.97
N GLY A 67 -3.96 14.42 -9.69
CA GLY A 67 -4.73 14.68 -10.90
C GLY A 67 -6.18 15.04 -10.62
N GLU A 68 -6.66 14.73 -9.44
CA GLU A 68 -8.01 15.08 -8.95
C GLU A 68 -8.02 15.23 -7.43
N ASP A 69 -9.11 15.77 -6.89
CA ASP A 69 -9.27 15.98 -5.46
C ASP A 69 -9.28 14.64 -4.70
N LEU A 70 -8.56 14.59 -3.60
CA LEU A 70 -8.53 13.46 -2.68
C LEU A 70 -9.22 13.85 -1.37
N PRO A 71 -10.14 13.02 -0.84
CA PRO A 71 -10.78 13.32 0.44
C PRO A 71 -9.76 13.27 1.58
N ASP A 72 -10.16 13.79 2.73
CA ASP A 72 -9.46 13.55 3.98
C ASP A 72 -9.38 12.05 4.28
N ASN A 73 -8.33 11.65 4.98
CA ASN A 73 -8.11 10.28 5.38
C ASN A 73 -8.52 10.07 6.86
N GLY A 74 -8.92 8.85 7.19
CA GLY A 74 -9.27 8.47 8.57
C GLY A 74 -8.08 7.92 9.35
N MET A 75 -8.41 7.11 10.37
CA MET A 75 -7.49 6.56 11.39
C MET A 75 -6.54 5.47 10.89
N ARG A 76 -6.50 5.18 9.61
CA ARG A 76 -5.59 4.19 9.03
C ARG A 76 -4.83 4.79 7.87
N GLU A 77 -3.54 4.49 7.79
CA GLU A 77 -2.76 4.77 6.59
C GLU A 77 -3.41 4.08 5.39
N ASN A 78 -3.68 4.83 4.31
CA ASN A 78 -4.43 4.33 3.17
C ASN A 78 -3.56 4.36 1.90
N PHE A 79 -3.51 3.22 1.23
CA PHE A 79 -2.83 3.04 -0.04
C PHE A 79 -3.87 2.94 -1.15
N VAL A 80 -4.13 4.07 -1.79
CA VAL A 80 -5.16 4.23 -2.82
C VAL A 80 -4.58 3.84 -4.17
N ARG A 81 -5.20 2.87 -4.84
CA ARG A 81 -4.77 2.45 -6.18
C ARG A 81 -5.00 3.57 -7.19
N ALA A 82 -3.99 3.85 -7.99
CA ALA A 82 -3.99 4.99 -8.90
C ALA A 82 -3.32 4.67 -10.24
N ARG A 83 -3.62 5.48 -11.23
CA ARG A 83 -2.95 5.50 -12.53
C ARG A 83 -2.14 6.79 -12.68
N ILE A 84 -1.04 6.67 -13.38
CA ILE A 84 -0.22 7.81 -13.78
C ILE A 84 -0.63 8.18 -15.21
N ASP A 85 -1.11 9.38 -15.40
CA ASP A 85 -1.33 9.93 -16.74
C ASP A 85 0.03 10.19 -17.39
N ARG A 86 0.32 9.47 -18.45
CA ARG A 86 1.63 9.54 -19.14
C ARG A 86 1.86 10.86 -19.87
N GLN A 87 0.80 11.63 -20.18
CA GLN A 87 0.94 12.91 -20.85
C GLN A 87 1.23 14.04 -19.89
N THR A 88 0.57 14.03 -18.72
CA THR A 88 0.66 15.09 -17.72
C THR A 88 1.56 14.74 -16.53
N GLY A 89 1.87 13.46 -16.32
CA GLY A 89 2.55 12.96 -15.13
C GLY A 89 1.69 12.97 -13.86
N ARG A 90 0.42 13.40 -13.96
CA ARG A 90 -0.48 13.47 -12.82
C ARG A 90 -1.01 12.10 -12.43
N VAL A 91 -1.30 11.95 -11.15
CA VAL A 91 -1.75 10.68 -10.58
C VAL A 91 -3.22 10.77 -10.23
N HIS A 92 -4.01 9.84 -10.78
CA HIS A 92 -5.46 9.76 -10.62
C HIS A 92 -5.83 8.50 -9.86
N PRO A 93 -6.55 8.58 -8.73
CA PRO A 93 -7.07 7.40 -8.07
C PRO A 93 -8.02 6.64 -8.99
N LEU A 94 -7.98 5.32 -8.92
CA LEU A 94 -8.95 4.50 -9.64
C LEU A 94 -10.32 4.62 -8.94
N GLY A 95 -11.39 4.79 -9.73
CA GLY A 95 -12.73 4.99 -9.19
C GLY A 95 -13.22 3.83 -8.31
N ASN A 96 -12.82 2.60 -8.64
CA ASN A 96 -13.14 1.43 -7.83
C ASN A 96 -12.00 1.09 -6.86
N GLN A 97 -12.17 1.46 -5.59
CA GLN A 97 -11.27 1.10 -4.48
C GLN A 97 -11.75 -0.15 -3.71
N ASP A 98 -12.73 -0.89 -4.25
CA ASP A 98 -13.15 -2.15 -3.65
C ASP A 98 -11.99 -3.14 -3.66
N SER A 99 -11.73 -3.71 -2.49
CA SER A 99 -10.64 -4.68 -2.31
C SER A 99 -10.90 -6.01 -3.03
N SER A 100 -12.12 -6.28 -3.47
CA SER A 100 -12.48 -7.44 -4.29
C SER A 100 -12.21 -7.24 -5.79
N ALA A 101 -12.03 -6.00 -6.25
CA ALA A 101 -11.85 -5.67 -7.65
C ALA A 101 -10.41 -5.87 -8.14
N LEU A 102 -10.04 -7.11 -8.45
CA LEU A 102 -8.72 -7.46 -8.97
C LEU A 102 -8.39 -6.72 -10.28
N SER A 103 -9.39 -6.46 -11.13
CA SER A 103 -9.22 -5.69 -12.36
C SER A 103 -8.75 -4.24 -12.12
N ALA A 104 -9.10 -3.66 -10.97
CA ALA A 104 -8.62 -2.33 -10.61
C ALA A 104 -7.11 -2.34 -10.27
N LEU A 105 -6.61 -3.44 -9.68
CA LEU A 105 -5.19 -3.57 -9.38
C LEU A 105 -4.34 -3.76 -10.65
N VAL A 106 -4.83 -4.53 -11.64
CA VAL A 106 -4.14 -4.72 -12.93
C VAL A 106 -3.97 -3.40 -13.68
N ARG A 107 -4.86 -2.44 -13.44
CA ARG A 107 -4.81 -1.09 -14.06
C ARG A 107 -4.05 -0.06 -13.23
N ALA A 108 -3.59 -0.41 -12.05
CA ALA A 108 -2.87 0.51 -11.18
C ALA A 108 -1.40 0.59 -11.58
N ASP A 109 -0.87 1.79 -11.70
CA ASP A 109 0.56 2.06 -11.90
C ASP A 109 1.25 2.40 -10.58
N ALA A 110 0.48 2.84 -9.59
CA ALA A 110 0.99 3.29 -8.31
C ALA A 110 -0.06 3.16 -7.19
N LEU A 111 0.42 3.24 -5.96
CA LEU A 111 -0.39 3.42 -4.76
C LEU A 111 -0.15 4.83 -4.22
N ILE A 112 -1.19 5.66 -4.14
CA ILE A 112 -1.11 6.95 -3.43
C ILE A 112 -1.11 6.65 -1.95
N ARG A 113 -0.10 7.15 -1.24
CA ARG A 113 -0.01 7.08 0.22
C ARG A 113 -0.81 8.21 0.84
N ARG A 114 -1.74 7.88 1.69
CA ARG A 114 -2.47 8.81 2.55
C ARG A 114 -2.19 8.47 4.00
N GLU A 115 -1.42 9.28 4.67
CA GLU A 115 -1.10 9.09 6.08
C GLU A 115 -2.36 9.12 6.96
N VAL A 116 -2.24 8.63 8.18
CA VAL A 116 -3.32 8.72 9.18
C VAL A 116 -3.74 10.17 9.34
N GLU A 117 -5.06 10.43 9.27
CA GLU A 117 -5.64 11.76 9.40
C GLU A 117 -5.12 12.81 8.40
N ALA A 118 -4.54 12.37 7.27
CA ALA A 118 -4.10 13.30 6.24
C ALA A 118 -5.27 14.18 5.76
N PRO A 119 -5.09 15.51 5.67
CA PRO A 119 -6.13 16.41 5.20
C PRO A 119 -6.48 16.12 3.74
N ALA A 120 -7.64 16.60 3.28
CA ALA A 120 -8.01 16.56 1.88
C ALA A 120 -6.90 17.22 1.03
N ALA A 121 -6.62 16.66 -0.14
CA ALA A 121 -5.71 17.24 -1.11
C ALA A 121 -6.50 17.67 -2.35
N LYS A 122 -6.11 18.78 -2.94
CA LYS A 122 -6.71 19.31 -4.15
C LYS A 122 -5.96 18.89 -5.41
N THR A 123 -6.65 18.91 -6.52
CA THR A 123 -6.02 18.77 -7.83
C THR A 123 -4.84 19.75 -7.96
N GLY A 124 -3.67 19.22 -8.27
CA GLY A 124 -2.43 19.99 -8.36
C GLY A 124 -1.57 19.99 -7.10
N ASP A 125 -2.06 19.48 -5.97
CA ASP A 125 -1.27 19.35 -4.75
C ASP A 125 -0.21 18.25 -4.88
N ALA A 126 0.89 18.40 -4.14
CA ALA A 126 1.91 17.36 -3.99
C ALA A 126 1.38 16.21 -3.14
N ILE A 127 1.60 15.00 -3.62
CA ILE A 127 1.25 13.75 -2.94
C ILE A 127 2.42 12.78 -2.97
N GLU A 128 2.39 11.77 -2.11
CA GLU A 128 3.33 10.65 -2.16
C GLU A 128 2.72 9.44 -2.86
N ILE A 129 3.52 8.78 -3.69
CA ILE A 129 3.13 7.52 -4.31
C ILE A 129 4.20 6.45 -4.12
N LEU A 130 3.77 5.20 -4.09
CA LEU A 130 4.61 4.02 -4.23
C LEU A 130 4.36 3.41 -5.61
N PRO A 131 5.32 3.46 -6.54
CA PRO A 131 5.20 2.79 -7.83
C PRO A 131 5.04 1.27 -7.68
N LEU A 132 4.23 0.65 -8.53
CA LEU A 132 3.97 -0.79 -8.54
C LEU A 132 4.86 -1.55 -9.53
#